data_5095cf97dbc7c27304f24ebfaad03dc9
#
_entry.id   5095cf97dbc7c27304f24ebfaad03dc9
#
_cell.length_a   1.000
_cell.length_b   1.000
_cell.length_c   1.000
_cell.angle_alpha   90.00
_cell.angle_beta   90.00
_cell.angle_gamma   90.00
#
_symmetry.space_group_name_H-M   'P 1'
#
loop_
_entity.id
_entity.type
_entity.pdbx_description
1 polymer ?
#
loop_
_entity_poly.entity_id
_entity_poly.type
_entity_poly.pdbx_seq_one_letter_code
_entity_poly.pdbx_strand_id
1 'polypeptide(L)'
;MQSLRVVSLLAHSQGLGMLKIYSLNTPSPQVWQPGGETISNPTWIDLINPSDAEREHAAGLLGAKLPARDETSAIELSSRFSSANSVLRLNIPLFVRTDGTKGPMTPLGFVLTPSMLASVRYAESISFNQLGAVMSGADALRSGTDVFIALMEGIVDVAADRLEDLGNKLSNLSEQVFTDSREARSMLRRALLQVGLMQRQVTQIRSAMLGVSRVIIYLCDSAPAWIDSQLHGRFRAIQGDISSLSEFQQQLNDRLQFMLDAVLGFINNDQNDIIKVLTIVSVVTVPPMILAGIWGMNFKSIPEYDWPHGYAFGLSMIVLSMLIPLIWFKSKKWL
;
A
#
# COMPACT_ATOMS: atom_id res chain seq x y z
N MET A 1 -33.16 8.18 9.99
CA MET A 1 -31.92 7.39 9.73
C MET A 1 -31.83 6.82 8.31
N GLN A 2 -32.89 6.35 7.68
CA GLN A 2 -32.84 5.84 6.28
C GLN A 2 -32.59 6.91 5.22
N SER A 3 -33.09 8.12 5.38
CA SER A 3 -32.92 9.23 4.40
C SER A 3 -31.47 9.72 4.29
N LEU A 4 -30.71 9.76 5.39
CA LEU A 4 -29.30 10.16 5.38
C LEU A 4 -28.39 9.11 4.70
N ARG A 5 -28.72 7.81 4.83
CA ARG A 5 -28.02 6.74 4.09
C ARG A 5 -28.25 6.82 2.57
N VAL A 6 -29.45 7.18 2.14
CA VAL A 6 -29.79 7.31 0.72
C VAL A 6 -29.11 8.52 0.10
N VAL A 7 -29.07 9.67 0.77
CA VAL A 7 -28.36 10.88 0.30
C VAL A 7 -26.85 10.63 0.25
N SER A 8 -26.27 9.97 1.25
CA SER A 8 -24.86 9.57 1.25
C SER A 8 -24.52 8.59 0.13
N LEU A 9 -25.37 7.62 -0.15
CA LEU A 9 -25.18 6.64 -1.25
C LEU A 9 -25.33 7.28 -2.63
N LEU A 10 -26.24 8.22 -2.82
CA LEU A 10 -26.45 8.93 -4.10
C LEU A 10 -25.32 9.96 -4.37
N ALA A 11 -24.83 10.67 -3.35
CA ALA A 11 -23.65 11.54 -3.49
C ALA A 11 -22.39 10.74 -3.81
N HIS A 12 -22.28 9.52 -3.32
CA HIS A 12 -21.15 8.61 -3.58
C HIS A 12 -21.08 8.16 -5.05
N SER A 13 -22.24 7.97 -5.71
CA SER A 13 -22.29 7.49 -7.10
C SER A 13 -21.96 8.56 -8.15
N GLN A 14 -21.92 9.84 -7.76
CA GLN A 14 -21.76 10.97 -8.70
C GLN A 14 -20.54 11.88 -8.43
N GLY A 15 -19.70 11.58 -7.42
CA GLY A 15 -18.54 12.43 -7.09
C GLY A 15 -18.94 13.83 -6.59
N LEU A 16 -20.16 14.01 -6.12
CA LEU A 16 -20.68 15.26 -5.58
C LEU A 16 -20.02 15.58 -4.23
N GLY A 17 -19.65 16.84 -4.03
CA GLY A 17 -19.13 17.35 -2.77
C GLY A 17 -20.12 17.15 -1.63
N MET A 18 -19.61 17.05 -0.41
CA MET A 18 -20.43 16.91 0.79
C MET A 18 -19.83 17.74 1.94
N LEU A 19 -20.62 18.64 2.47
CA LEU A 19 -20.30 19.41 3.67
C LEU A 19 -21.14 18.89 4.85
N LYS A 20 -20.48 18.28 5.85
CA LYS A 20 -21.08 17.81 7.09
C LYS A 20 -20.73 18.75 8.23
N ILE A 21 -21.70 19.16 9.01
CA ILE A 21 -21.51 20.04 10.15
C ILE A 21 -21.95 19.31 11.42
N TYR A 22 -21.03 19.22 12.37
CA TYR A 22 -21.24 18.60 13.68
C TYR A 22 -21.30 19.69 14.75
N SER A 23 -22.31 19.62 15.61
CA SER A 23 -22.52 20.56 16.70
C SER A 23 -22.87 19.78 17.97
N LEU A 24 -22.52 20.32 19.15
CA LEU A 24 -22.82 19.71 20.45
C LEU A 24 -24.31 19.52 20.72
N ASN A 25 -25.16 20.31 20.08
CA ASN A 25 -26.58 20.35 20.35
C ASN A 25 -27.41 19.48 19.39
N THR A 26 -26.79 18.82 18.42
CA THR A 26 -27.49 18.01 17.43
C THR A 26 -26.98 16.56 17.46
N PRO A 27 -27.88 15.56 17.63
CA PRO A 27 -27.47 14.15 17.73
C PRO A 27 -27.01 13.51 16.41
N SER A 28 -27.07 14.25 15.29
CA SER A 28 -26.62 13.78 13.99
C SER A 28 -26.01 14.93 13.18
N PRO A 29 -25.01 14.66 12.33
CA PRO A 29 -24.41 15.68 11.45
C PRO A 29 -25.48 16.24 10.51
N GLN A 30 -25.47 17.53 10.32
CA GLN A 30 -26.27 18.17 9.29
C GLN A 30 -25.47 18.27 8.00
N VAL A 31 -26.06 17.82 6.90
CA VAL A 31 -25.50 18.00 5.56
C VAL A 31 -25.97 19.32 5.04
N TRP A 32 -25.04 20.23 4.78
CA TRP A 32 -25.36 21.55 4.25
C TRP A 32 -25.91 21.46 2.81
N GLN A 33 -26.91 22.27 2.55
CA GLN A 33 -27.48 22.48 1.21
C GLN A 33 -27.58 23.99 0.93
N PRO A 34 -27.38 24.45 -0.33
CA PRO A 34 -27.55 25.85 -0.69
C PRO A 34 -28.95 26.37 -0.26
N GLY A 35 -28.97 27.47 0.51
CA GLY A 35 -30.22 28.04 1.04
C GLY A 35 -30.77 27.39 2.32
N GLY A 36 -30.08 26.42 2.91
CA GLY A 36 -30.43 25.81 4.19
C GLY A 36 -30.17 26.71 5.41
N GLU A 37 -30.75 26.35 6.55
CA GLU A 37 -30.58 27.08 7.81
C GLU A 37 -29.11 27.08 8.27
N THR A 38 -28.66 28.21 8.80
CA THR A 38 -27.30 28.37 9.36
C THR A 38 -27.26 27.71 10.75
N ILE A 39 -26.33 26.76 10.93
CA ILE A 39 -26.12 26.07 12.19
C ILE A 39 -25.37 26.99 13.14
N SER A 40 -25.90 27.18 14.33
CA SER A 40 -25.23 27.92 15.39
C SER A 40 -24.24 27.02 16.15
N ASN A 41 -23.02 27.54 16.38
CA ASN A 41 -21.95 26.92 17.14
C ASN A 41 -21.50 25.54 16.64
N PRO A 42 -20.98 25.41 15.41
CA PRO A 42 -20.37 24.17 14.95
C PRO A 42 -19.08 23.88 15.72
N THR A 43 -18.88 22.60 16.09
CA THR A 43 -17.63 22.12 16.71
C THR A 43 -16.68 21.58 15.64
N TRP A 44 -17.23 20.89 14.62
CA TRP A 44 -16.48 20.31 13.54
C TRP A 44 -17.23 20.42 12.21
N ILE A 45 -16.50 20.86 11.19
CA ILE A 45 -16.96 20.96 9.80
C ILE A 45 -16.12 19.99 8.97
N ASP A 46 -16.74 18.97 8.36
CA ASP A 46 -16.05 17.98 7.53
C ASP A 46 -16.45 18.14 6.06
N LEU A 47 -15.49 18.52 5.22
CA LEU A 47 -15.66 18.74 3.79
C LEU A 47 -15.07 17.56 3.00
N ILE A 48 -15.89 16.88 2.22
CA ILE A 48 -15.51 15.75 1.37
C ILE A 48 -15.67 16.16 -0.09
N ASN A 49 -14.60 16.22 -0.87
CA ASN A 49 -14.60 16.69 -2.25
C ASN A 49 -15.38 18.00 -2.46
N PRO A 50 -15.13 19.06 -1.64
CA PRO A 50 -16.01 20.20 -1.57
C PRO A 50 -16.06 20.98 -2.89
N SER A 51 -17.26 21.43 -3.25
CA SER A 51 -17.50 22.44 -4.26
C SER A 51 -17.06 23.83 -3.78
N ASP A 52 -16.92 24.79 -4.71
CA ASP A 52 -16.54 26.16 -4.35
C ASP A 52 -17.55 26.81 -3.40
N ALA A 53 -18.86 26.58 -3.60
CA ALA A 53 -19.92 27.09 -2.74
C ALA A 53 -19.83 26.52 -1.30
N GLU A 54 -19.56 25.22 -1.16
CA GLU A 54 -19.35 24.58 0.15
C GLU A 54 -18.10 25.12 0.85
N ARG A 55 -17.03 25.37 0.10
CA ARG A 55 -15.79 25.96 0.61
C ARG A 55 -16.00 27.40 1.10
N GLU A 56 -16.73 28.21 0.34
CA GLU A 56 -17.04 29.59 0.68
C GLU A 56 -17.93 29.67 1.93
N HIS A 57 -18.96 28.83 2.00
CA HIS A 57 -19.83 28.74 3.18
C HIS A 57 -19.04 28.31 4.45
N ALA A 58 -18.24 27.24 4.36
CA ALA A 58 -17.43 26.79 5.47
C ALA A 58 -16.36 27.82 5.88
N ALA A 59 -15.75 28.55 4.94
CA ALA A 59 -14.82 29.64 5.22
C ALA A 59 -15.52 30.81 5.95
N GLY A 60 -16.77 31.11 5.60
CA GLY A 60 -17.59 32.09 6.29
C GLY A 60 -17.88 31.70 7.75
N LEU A 61 -18.25 30.44 8.00
CA LEU A 61 -18.48 29.92 9.37
C LEU A 61 -17.20 29.92 10.22
N LEU A 62 -16.07 29.57 9.60
CA LEU A 62 -14.77 29.47 10.27
C LEU A 62 -14.11 30.84 10.50
N GLY A 63 -14.48 31.86 9.76
CA GLY A 63 -13.79 33.14 9.73
C GLY A 63 -12.36 33.08 9.16
N ALA A 64 -12.06 32.00 8.39
CA ALA A 64 -10.73 31.77 7.84
C ALA A 64 -10.80 31.05 6.48
N LYS A 65 -9.83 31.33 5.60
CA LYS A 65 -9.73 30.68 4.28
C LYS A 65 -9.34 29.21 4.44
N LEU A 66 -10.06 28.34 3.74
CA LEU A 66 -9.73 26.90 3.66
C LEU A 66 -8.59 26.68 2.66
N PRO A 67 -7.69 25.70 2.92
CA PRO A 67 -6.59 25.38 2.01
C PRO A 67 -7.13 24.84 0.68
N ALA A 68 -6.54 25.26 -0.43
CA ALA A 68 -6.83 24.72 -1.75
C ALA A 68 -6.25 23.30 -1.89
N ARG A 69 -6.73 22.53 -2.89
CA ARG A 69 -6.25 21.17 -3.11
C ARG A 69 -4.75 21.12 -3.40
N ASP A 70 -4.26 22.10 -4.15
CA ASP A 70 -2.84 22.19 -4.49
C ASP A 70 -1.99 22.57 -3.27
N GLU A 71 -2.49 23.45 -2.41
CA GLU A 71 -1.84 23.81 -1.14
C GLU A 71 -1.74 22.61 -0.18
N THR A 72 -2.76 21.74 -0.15
CA THR A 72 -2.76 20.54 0.69
C THR A 72 -1.84 19.43 0.16
N SER A 73 -1.48 19.48 -1.12
CA SER A 73 -0.61 18.50 -1.79
C SER A 73 0.89 18.87 -1.70
N ALA A 74 1.22 20.04 -1.18
CA ALA A 74 2.59 20.54 -1.13
C ALA A 74 3.50 19.62 -0.28
N ILE A 75 4.70 19.34 -0.80
CA ILE A 75 5.70 18.50 -0.14
C ILE A 75 6.53 19.30 0.86
N GLU A 76 6.65 20.60 0.65
CA GLU A 76 7.47 21.50 1.46
C GLU A 76 6.91 21.68 2.88
N LEU A 77 7.78 21.61 3.87
CA LEU A 77 7.43 21.77 5.28
C LEU A 77 6.80 23.13 5.61
N SER A 78 7.31 24.21 5.00
CA SER A 78 6.83 25.56 5.19
C SER A 78 5.39 25.78 4.72
N SER A 79 4.93 24.98 3.75
CA SER A 79 3.56 25.02 3.22
C SER A 79 2.57 24.15 4.02
N ARG A 80 3.07 23.31 4.92
CA ARG A 80 2.23 22.35 5.67
C ARG A 80 1.71 22.92 6.99
N PHE A 81 2.37 23.93 7.56
CA PHE A 81 2.02 24.50 8.85
C PHE A 81 2.01 26.03 8.74
N SER A 82 0.92 26.64 9.10
CA SER A 82 0.88 28.09 9.30
C SER A 82 -0.01 28.44 10.48
N SER A 83 0.50 29.29 11.35
CA SER A 83 -0.24 29.86 12.47
C SER A 83 -0.27 31.38 12.30
N ALA A 84 -1.47 31.91 12.12
CA ALA A 84 -1.69 33.35 12.01
C ALA A 84 -3.07 33.72 12.56
N ASN A 85 -3.18 34.84 13.30
CA ASN A 85 -4.45 35.36 13.81
C ASN A 85 -5.32 34.32 14.55
N SER A 86 -4.73 33.52 15.41
CA SER A 86 -5.41 32.40 16.15
C SER A 86 -5.96 31.29 15.24
N VAL A 87 -5.55 31.22 13.99
CA VAL A 87 -5.91 30.15 13.05
C VAL A 87 -4.68 29.30 12.78
N LEU A 88 -4.82 28.00 12.99
CA LEU A 88 -3.79 27.00 12.71
C LEU A 88 -4.20 26.19 11.48
N ARG A 89 -3.38 26.19 10.43
CA ARG A 89 -3.57 25.38 9.23
C ARG A 89 -2.55 24.25 9.21
N LEU A 90 -3.01 23.02 9.00
CA LEU A 90 -2.19 21.82 9.04
C LEU A 90 -2.55 20.95 7.83
N ASN A 91 -1.55 20.50 7.10
CA ASN A 91 -1.74 19.65 5.93
C ASN A 91 -0.96 18.34 6.11
N ILE A 92 -1.66 17.21 5.98
CA ILE A 92 -1.06 15.86 6.07
C ILE A 92 -1.48 14.99 4.88
N PRO A 93 -0.65 14.06 4.43
CA PRO A 93 -1.08 13.03 3.49
C PRO A 93 -1.93 11.99 4.21
N LEU A 94 -3.12 11.69 3.68
CA LEU A 94 -4.01 10.65 4.20
C LEU A 94 -3.90 9.39 3.34
N PHE A 95 -3.73 8.25 4.01
CA PHE A 95 -3.86 6.95 3.36
C PHE A 95 -5.34 6.58 3.24
N VAL A 96 -5.78 6.30 2.02
CA VAL A 96 -7.18 5.96 1.74
C VAL A 96 -7.32 4.47 1.46
N ARG A 97 -8.29 3.85 2.11
CA ARG A 97 -8.74 2.52 1.74
C ARG A 97 -9.62 2.62 0.50
N THR A 98 -9.18 2.05 -0.60
CA THR A 98 -10.03 1.70 -1.72
C THR A 98 -10.23 0.18 -1.72
N ASP A 99 -11.42 -0.31 -2.03
CA ASP A 99 -11.75 -1.75 -2.10
C ASP A 99 -11.01 -2.52 -3.22
N GLY A 100 -10.03 -1.92 -3.81
CA GLY A 100 -9.04 -2.51 -4.71
C GLY A 100 -7.67 -1.98 -4.33
N THR A 101 -6.67 -2.79 -4.41
CA THR A 101 -5.26 -2.65 -4.01
C THR A 101 -4.52 -1.35 -4.39
N LYS A 102 -5.20 -0.27 -4.78
CA LYS A 102 -4.64 0.96 -5.34
C LYS A 102 -5.28 2.23 -4.75
N GLY A 103 -5.33 2.35 -3.42
CA GLY A 103 -5.68 3.65 -2.83
C GLY A 103 -4.54 4.66 -3.03
N PRO A 104 -4.77 5.80 -3.73
CA PRO A 104 -3.78 6.86 -3.78
C PRO A 104 -3.68 7.52 -2.40
N MET A 105 -2.50 8.08 -2.09
CA MET A 105 -2.39 9.07 -1.03
C MET A 105 -3.21 10.29 -1.45
N THR A 106 -4.08 10.76 -0.57
CA THR A 106 -4.87 11.98 -0.81
C THR A 106 -4.48 13.05 0.18
N PRO A 107 -4.50 14.32 -0.21
CA PRO A 107 -4.25 15.40 0.71
C PRO A 107 -5.40 15.54 1.71
N LEU A 108 -5.04 15.86 2.97
CA LEU A 108 -5.95 16.17 4.05
C LEU A 108 -5.51 17.49 4.67
N GLY A 109 -6.39 18.47 4.66
CA GLY A 109 -6.16 19.79 5.27
C GLY A 109 -7.00 19.94 6.53
N PHE A 110 -6.43 20.56 7.55
CA PHE A 110 -7.12 20.99 8.76
C PHE A 110 -6.98 22.50 8.93
N VAL A 111 -8.04 23.12 9.37
CA VAL A 111 -8.05 24.49 9.86
C VAL A 111 -8.65 24.48 11.25
N LEU A 112 -7.82 24.75 12.24
CA LEU A 112 -8.19 24.75 13.65
C LEU A 112 -8.22 26.18 14.17
N THR A 113 -9.30 26.51 14.84
CA THR A 113 -9.51 27.79 15.56
C THR A 113 -9.80 27.50 17.03
N PRO A 114 -9.78 28.48 17.93
CA PRO A 114 -10.16 28.23 19.33
C PRO A 114 -11.55 27.63 19.53
N SER A 115 -12.49 27.86 18.61
CA SER A 115 -13.88 27.42 18.73
C SER A 115 -14.21 26.14 17.96
N MET A 116 -13.58 25.89 16.83
CA MET A 116 -13.96 24.81 15.93
C MET A 116 -12.82 24.27 15.08
N LEU A 117 -13.03 23.05 14.53
CA LEU A 117 -12.21 22.42 13.54
C LEU A 117 -12.92 22.40 12.19
N ALA A 118 -12.20 22.70 11.11
CA ALA A 118 -12.58 22.31 9.74
C ALA A 118 -11.59 21.30 9.17
N SER A 119 -12.09 20.24 8.55
CA SER A 119 -11.30 19.26 7.80
C SER A 119 -11.69 19.26 6.32
N VAL A 120 -10.71 19.22 5.43
CA VAL A 120 -10.89 19.17 3.97
C VAL A 120 -10.21 17.92 3.46
N ARG A 121 -10.97 16.99 2.92
CA ARG A 121 -10.48 15.71 2.39
C ARG A 121 -11.08 15.40 1.03
N TYR A 122 -10.34 14.60 0.26
CA TYR A 122 -10.72 14.26 -1.12
C TYR A 122 -10.99 12.77 -1.30
N ALA A 123 -11.19 12.06 -0.18
CA ALA A 123 -11.59 10.66 -0.17
C ALA A 123 -12.24 10.29 1.17
N GLU A 124 -12.96 9.18 1.16
CA GLU A 124 -13.53 8.59 2.37
C GLU A 124 -12.43 8.04 3.29
N SER A 125 -12.65 8.16 4.59
CA SER A 125 -11.74 7.66 5.62
C SER A 125 -12.51 6.99 6.75
N ILE A 126 -12.00 5.85 7.18
CA ILE A 126 -12.58 5.06 8.28
C ILE A 126 -12.54 5.88 9.57
N SER A 127 -11.41 6.50 9.90
CA SER A 127 -11.24 7.32 11.12
C SER A 127 -12.28 8.44 11.21
N PHE A 128 -12.55 9.12 10.09
CA PHE A 128 -13.53 10.20 10.04
C PHE A 128 -14.97 9.70 10.21
N ASN A 129 -15.30 8.55 9.63
CA ASN A 129 -16.63 7.97 9.75
C ASN A 129 -16.88 7.43 11.17
N GLN A 130 -15.86 6.81 11.79
CA GLN A 130 -15.93 6.36 13.17
C GLN A 130 -16.11 7.53 14.14
N LEU A 131 -15.30 8.60 13.99
CA LEU A 131 -15.41 9.78 14.82
C LEU A 131 -16.76 10.49 14.62
N GLY A 132 -17.26 10.57 13.39
CA GLY A 132 -18.57 11.11 13.10
C GLY A 132 -19.71 10.38 13.84
N ALA A 133 -19.56 9.07 14.05
CA ALA A 133 -20.50 8.29 14.87
C ALA A 133 -20.40 8.63 16.37
N VAL A 134 -19.17 8.82 16.89
CA VAL A 134 -18.93 9.26 18.29
C VAL A 134 -19.51 10.66 18.53
N MET A 135 -19.28 11.58 17.61
CA MET A 135 -19.82 12.95 17.69
C MET A 135 -21.35 13.00 17.72
N SER A 136 -22.01 11.95 17.25
CA SER A 136 -23.47 11.81 17.29
C SER A 136 -23.99 11.14 18.59
N GLY A 137 -23.10 10.80 19.53
CA GLY A 137 -23.40 10.13 20.79
C GLY A 137 -23.42 11.06 22.00
N ALA A 138 -23.69 10.47 23.19
CA ALA A 138 -23.71 11.20 24.45
C ALA A 138 -22.33 11.71 24.90
N ASP A 139 -21.26 11.08 24.44
CA ASP A 139 -19.87 11.43 24.75
C ASP A 139 -19.23 12.32 23.69
N ALA A 140 -20.02 13.17 23.05
CA ALA A 140 -19.55 14.07 22.00
C ALA A 140 -18.41 14.98 22.50
N LEU A 141 -17.35 15.07 21.68
CA LEU A 141 -16.20 15.90 21.97
C LEU A 141 -16.58 17.39 21.96
N ARG A 142 -16.13 18.15 22.96
CA ARG A 142 -16.63 19.50 23.25
C ARG A 142 -15.90 20.62 22.53
N SER A 143 -14.67 20.38 22.08
CA SER A 143 -13.89 21.41 21.40
C SER A 143 -13.37 20.93 20.03
N GLY A 144 -13.09 21.87 19.13
CA GLY A 144 -12.44 21.56 17.85
C GLY A 144 -11.07 20.92 18.03
N THR A 145 -10.35 21.24 19.11
CA THR A 145 -9.05 20.64 19.44
C THR A 145 -9.20 19.18 19.87
N ASP A 146 -10.23 18.85 20.68
CA ASP A 146 -10.50 17.46 21.07
C ASP A 146 -10.84 16.59 19.85
N VAL A 147 -11.65 17.13 18.94
CA VAL A 147 -12.00 16.47 17.66
C VAL A 147 -10.74 16.26 16.82
N PHE A 148 -9.86 17.26 16.74
CA PHE A 148 -8.61 17.16 16.01
C PHE A 148 -7.71 16.03 16.57
N ILE A 149 -7.52 15.98 17.90
CA ILE A 149 -6.70 14.95 18.54
C ILE A 149 -7.31 13.56 18.31
N ALA A 150 -8.62 13.41 18.48
CA ALA A 150 -9.31 12.15 18.24
C ALA A 150 -9.20 11.70 16.78
N LEU A 151 -9.17 12.62 15.80
CA LEU A 151 -8.87 12.29 14.41
C LEU A 151 -7.44 11.82 14.22
N MET A 152 -6.46 12.45 14.89
CA MET A 152 -5.06 12.01 14.82
C MET A 152 -4.88 10.61 15.42
N GLU A 153 -5.45 10.36 16.60
CA GLU A 153 -5.49 9.03 17.22
C GLU A 153 -6.11 8.00 16.28
N GLY A 154 -7.31 8.27 15.74
CA GLY A 154 -7.99 7.36 14.83
C GLY A 154 -7.24 7.12 13.48
N ILE A 155 -6.46 8.08 13.00
CA ILE A 155 -5.59 7.87 11.83
C ILE A 155 -4.43 6.94 12.17
N VAL A 156 -3.84 7.07 13.36
CA VAL A 156 -2.76 6.22 13.85
C VAL A 156 -3.26 4.79 14.08
N ASP A 157 -4.44 4.64 14.72
CA ASP A 157 -5.07 3.33 14.94
C ASP A 157 -5.34 2.58 13.62
N VAL A 158 -5.91 3.27 12.63
CA VAL A 158 -6.14 2.69 11.30
C VAL A 158 -4.82 2.30 10.63
N ALA A 159 -3.74 3.05 10.85
CA ALA A 159 -2.44 2.68 10.33
C ALA A 159 -1.87 1.44 11.03
N ALA A 160 -2.05 1.32 12.36
CA ALA A 160 -1.67 0.15 13.14
C ALA A 160 -2.38 -1.11 12.65
N ASP A 161 -3.72 -1.07 12.54
CA ASP A 161 -4.53 -2.17 12.01
C ASP A 161 -4.06 -2.62 10.63
N ARG A 162 -3.66 -1.67 9.79
CA ARG A 162 -3.16 -1.95 8.43
C ARG A 162 -1.80 -2.61 8.41
N LEU A 163 -0.89 -2.17 9.25
CA LEU A 163 0.42 -2.78 9.36
C LEU A 163 0.32 -4.20 9.91
N GLU A 164 -0.58 -4.45 10.87
CA GLU A 164 -0.86 -5.78 11.40
C GLU A 164 -1.44 -6.72 10.33
N ASP A 165 -2.45 -6.26 9.57
CA ASP A 165 -3.03 -7.00 8.44
C ASP A 165 -1.97 -7.36 7.38
N LEU A 166 -1.06 -6.43 7.07
CA LEU A 166 0.06 -6.69 6.16
C LEU A 166 1.05 -7.71 6.73
N GLY A 167 1.33 -7.66 8.03
CA GLY A 167 2.16 -8.62 8.74
C GLY A 167 1.60 -10.04 8.66
N ASN A 168 0.28 -10.18 8.89
CA ASN A 168 -0.44 -11.45 8.80
C ASN A 168 -0.45 -11.99 7.36
N LYS A 169 -0.70 -11.14 6.37
CA LYS A 169 -0.64 -11.52 4.95
C LYS A 169 0.75 -11.97 4.53
N LEU A 170 1.79 -11.30 4.99
CA LEU A 170 3.17 -11.68 4.71
C LEU A 170 3.53 -13.02 5.36
N SER A 171 3.08 -13.28 6.59
CA SER A 171 3.29 -14.56 7.26
C SER A 171 2.63 -15.71 6.50
N ASN A 172 1.38 -15.54 6.07
CA ASN A 172 0.66 -16.53 5.27
C ASN A 172 1.33 -16.76 3.90
N LEU A 173 1.80 -15.71 3.26
CA LEU A 173 2.53 -15.81 2.00
C LEU A 173 3.86 -16.56 2.19
N SER A 174 4.57 -16.27 3.29
CA SER A 174 5.81 -16.94 3.65
C SER A 174 5.60 -18.45 3.82
N GLU A 175 4.57 -18.84 4.57
CA GLU A 175 4.23 -20.26 4.76
C GLU A 175 3.96 -20.95 3.41
N GLN A 176 3.18 -20.34 2.54
CA GLN A 176 2.90 -20.87 1.20
C GLN A 176 4.18 -21.05 0.37
N VAL A 177 5.06 -20.03 0.34
CA VAL A 177 6.28 -20.06 -0.47
C VAL A 177 7.27 -21.12 0.00
N PHE A 178 7.39 -21.34 1.32
CA PHE A 178 8.36 -22.28 1.88
C PHE A 178 7.84 -23.72 2.05
N THR A 179 6.51 -23.93 2.03
CA THR A 179 5.91 -25.24 2.27
C THR A 179 5.54 -25.98 0.97
N ASP A 180 5.11 -25.26 -0.06
CA ASP A 180 4.50 -25.85 -1.25
C ASP A 180 5.51 -25.97 -2.42
N SER A 181 6.06 -27.19 -2.58
CA SER A 181 7.13 -27.46 -3.56
C SER A 181 6.61 -27.85 -4.97
N ARG A 182 5.30 -28.05 -5.19
CA ARG A 182 4.77 -28.72 -6.41
C ARG A 182 4.11 -27.82 -7.46
N GLU A 183 3.66 -26.61 -7.11
CA GLU A 183 3.07 -25.66 -8.07
C GLU A 183 3.93 -24.39 -8.26
N ALA A 184 5.26 -24.56 -8.22
CA ALA A 184 6.21 -23.51 -7.93
C ALA A 184 6.12 -22.23 -8.80
N ARG A 185 6.03 -22.32 -10.14
CA ARG A 185 6.23 -21.14 -11.01
C ARG A 185 5.12 -20.11 -10.96
N SER A 186 3.87 -20.55 -11.10
CA SER A 186 2.73 -19.61 -11.08
C SER A 186 2.56 -18.98 -9.71
N MET A 187 2.89 -19.72 -8.66
CA MET A 187 2.86 -19.30 -7.28
C MET A 187 3.98 -18.28 -6.99
N LEU A 188 5.23 -18.55 -7.39
CA LEU A 188 6.35 -17.62 -7.19
C LEU A 188 6.13 -16.28 -7.88
N ARG A 189 5.57 -16.29 -9.10
CA ARG A 189 5.19 -15.05 -9.80
C ARG A 189 4.09 -14.28 -9.05
N ARG A 190 3.07 -14.96 -8.51
CA ARG A 190 2.03 -14.34 -7.70
C ARG A 190 2.61 -13.78 -6.41
N ALA A 191 3.49 -14.53 -5.74
CA ALA A 191 4.17 -14.07 -4.53
C ALA A 191 4.99 -12.80 -4.77
N LEU A 192 5.74 -12.73 -5.88
CA LEU A 192 6.50 -11.54 -6.27
C LEU A 192 5.59 -10.30 -6.42
N LEU A 193 4.45 -10.44 -7.09
CA LEU A 193 3.48 -9.36 -7.25
C LEU A 193 2.86 -8.94 -5.91
N GLN A 194 2.54 -9.89 -5.04
CA GLN A 194 1.98 -9.62 -3.71
C GLN A 194 2.98 -8.89 -2.82
N VAL A 195 4.25 -9.32 -2.80
CA VAL A 195 5.32 -8.61 -2.06
C VAL A 195 5.44 -7.18 -2.54
N GLY A 196 5.47 -6.94 -3.86
CA GLY A 196 5.52 -5.59 -4.42
C GLY A 196 4.33 -4.71 -4.03
N LEU A 197 3.12 -5.27 -3.97
CA LEU A 197 1.92 -4.57 -3.52
C LEU A 197 1.97 -4.25 -2.02
N MET A 198 2.42 -5.19 -1.18
CA MET A 198 2.60 -4.97 0.27
C MET A 198 3.66 -3.89 0.52
N GLN A 199 4.80 -3.93 -0.18
CA GLN A 199 5.85 -2.92 -0.09
C GLN A 199 5.34 -1.52 -0.37
N ARG A 200 4.52 -1.37 -1.41
CA ARG A 200 3.88 -0.10 -1.73
C ARG A 200 2.96 0.39 -0.60
N GLN A 201 2.15 -0.50 -0.02
CA GLN A 201 1.24 -0.15 1.08
C GLN A 201 2.01 0.28 2.33
N VAL A 202 3.07 -0.46 2.71
CA VAL A 202 3.95 -0.09 3.83
C VAL A 202 4.56 1.30 3.62
N THR A 203 5.02 1.61 2.40
CA THR A 203 5.57 2.94 2.06
C THR A 203 4.53 4.05 2.18
N GLN A 204 3.29 3.79 1.77
CA GLN A 204 2.20 4.77 1.88
C GLN A 204 1.83 5.04 3.33
N ILE A 205 1.71 4.00 4.16
CA ILE A 205 1.46 4.15 5.61
C ILE A 205 2.59 4.95 6.25
N ARG A 206 3.84 4.67 5.91
CA ARG A 206 4.99 5.45 6.38
C ARG A 206 4.86 6.93 6.06
N SER A 207 4.48 7.27 4.85
CA SER A 207 4.34 8.67 4.43
C SER A 207 3.23 9.38 5.21
N ALA A 208 2.11 8.69 5.49
CA ALA A 208 1.04 9.23 6.33
C ALA A 208 1.51 9.44 7.77
N MET A 209 2.16 8.43 8.37
CA MET A 209 2.68 8.52 9.76
C MET A 209 3.71 9.63 9.91
N LEU A 210 4.61 9.82 8.95
CA LEU A 210 5.54 10.94 8.95
C LEU A 210 4.82 12.29 8.88
N GLY A 211 3.71 12.38 8.14
CA GLY A 211 2.86 13.57 8.10
C GLY A 211 2.26 13.89 9.47
N VAL A 212 1.63 12.89 10.10
CA VAL A 212 1.04 13.01 11.46
C VAL A 212 2.12 13.35 12.48
N SER A 213 3.24 12.63 12.49
CA SER A 213 4.35 12.87 13.42
C SER A 213 4.84 14.32 13.40
N ARG A 214 5.00 14.89 12.21
CA ARG A 214 5.44 16.30 12.06
C ARG A 214 4.45 17.28 12.64
N VAL A 215 3.14 17.05 12.44
CA VAL A 215 2.08 17.86 13.03
C VAL A 215 2.12 17.79 14.55
N ILE A 216 2.23 16.58 15.10
CA ILE A 216 2.26 16.37 16.54
C ILE A 216 3.51 17.00 17.17
N ILE A 217 4.69 16.86 16.56
CA ILE A 217 5.92 17.51 17.03
C ILE A 217 5.74 19.04 17.03
N TYR A 218 5.22 19.62 15.95
CA TYR A 218 4.97 21.04 15.87
C TYR A 218 4.04 21.52 16.99
N LEU A 219 2.98 20.77 17.30
CA LEU A 219 2.04 21.09 18.38
C LEU A 219 2.66 20.89 19.78
N CYS A 220 3.57 19.95 19.96
CA CYS A 220 4.29 19.80 21.21
C CYS A 220 5.24 20.97 21.49
N ASP A 221 5.90 21.48 20.42
CA ASP A 221 6.97 22.49 20.56
C ASP A 221 6.45 23.94 20.45
N SER A 222 5.42 24.17 19.66
CA SER A 222 5.00 25.51 19.22
C SER A 222 3.47 25.68 19.18
N ALA A 223 2.73 24.95 20.04
CA ALA A 223 1.27 25.09 20.10
C ALA A 223 0.87 26.54 20.43
N PRO A 224 -0.16 27.08 19.75
CA PRO A 224 -0.73 28.37 20.14
C PRO A 224 -1.24 28.35 21.59
N ALA A 225 -1.14 29.50 22.28
CA ALA A 225 -1.50 29.62 23.71
C ALA A 225 -2.97 29.27 24.04
N TRP A 226 -3.86 29.22 23.05
CA TRP A 226 -5.25 28.84 23.22
C TRP A 226 -5.49 27.32 23.22
N ILE A 227 -4.47 26.51 22.89
CA ILE A 227 -4.54 25.03 23.04
C ILE A 227 -4.23 24.68 24.47
N ASP A 228 -5.15 23.90 25.10
CA ASP A 228 -5.02 23.51 26.49
C ASP A 228 -3.76 22.66 26.72
N SER A 229 -2.99 23.06 27.73
CA SER A 229 -1.79 22.34 28.15
C SER A 229 -2.06 20.88 28.60
N GLN A 230 -3.26 20.57 29.06
CA GLN A 230 -3.66 19.20 29.40
C GLN A 230 -3.62 18.25 28.20
N LEU A 231 -3.79 18.75 26.98
CA LEU A 231 -3.74 18.00 25.74
C LEU A 231 -2.33 17.55 25.34
N HIS A 232 -1.27 18.17 25.92
CA HIS A 232 0.11 17.77 25.65
C HIS A 232 0.41 16.30 26.01
N GLY A 233 -0.30 15.76 27.01
CA GLY A 233 -0.20 14.35 27.36
C GLY A 233 -0.66 13.42 26.23
N ARG A 234 -1.78 13.78 25.56
CA ARG A 234 -2.31 13.03 24.41
C ARG A 234 -1.40 13.17 23.19
N PHE A 235 -0.86 14.36 22.91
CA PHE A 235 0.11 14.54 21.82
C PHE A 235 1.36 13.66 21.99
N ARG A 236 1.90 13.57 23.22
CA ARG A 236 3.03 12.69 23.54
C ARG A 236 2.69 11.21 23.38
N ALA A 237 1.48 10.79 23.76
CA ALA A 237 1.02 9.44 23.55
C ALA A 237 0.97 9.08 22.07
N ILE A 238 0.35 9.93 21.24
CA ILE A 238 0.33 9.74 19.78
C ILE A 238 1.76 9.65 19.21
N GLN A 239 2.69 10.49 19.68
CA GLN A 239 4.09 10.45 19.25
C GLN A 239 4.76 9.12 19.62
N GLY A 240 4.49 8.58 20.82
CA GLY A 240 4.97 7.27 21.26
C GLY A 240 4.43 6.15 20.38
N ASP A 241 3.14 6.18 20.06
CA ASP A 241 2.49 5.19 19.18
C ASP A 241 3.09 5.21 17.77
N ILE A 242 3.29 6.40 17.19
CA ILE A 242 3.93 6.56 15.88
C ILE A 242 5.37 6.01 15.89
N SER A 243 6.13 6.21 16.99
CA SER A 243 7.48 5.66 17.13
C SER A 243 7.45 4.13 17.11
N SER A 244 6.58 3.51 17.91
CA SER A 244 6.42 2.05 17.98
C SER A 244 5.98 1.48 16.63
N LEU A 245 5.04 2.13 15.96
CA LEU A 245 4.60 1.73 14.62
C LEU A 245 5.70 1.88 13.56
N SER A 246 6.58 2.86 13.71
CA SER A 246 7.72 3.04 12.80
C SER A 246 8.74 1.91 12.94
N GLU A 247 8.97 1.41 14.17
CA GLU A 247 9.81 0.24 14.41
C GLU A 247 9.19 -1.03 13.81
N PHE A 248 7.90 -1.25 14.06
CA PHE A 248 7.18 -2.39 13.47
C PHE A 248 7.19 -2.35 11.95
N GLN A 249 6.99 -1.17 11.37
CA GLN A 249 7.06 -0.96 9.93
C GLN A 249 8.45 -1.28 9.35
N GLN A 250 9.54 -0.92 10.06
CA GLN A 250 10.89 -1.27 9.64
C GLN A 250 11.08 -2.79 9.63
N GLN A 251 10.67 -3.49 10.68
CA GLN A 251 10.71 -4.95 10.75
C GLN A 251 9.92 -5.61 9.61
N LEU A 252 8.73 -5.06 9.30
CA LEU A 252 7.91 -5.57 8.20
C LEU A 252 8.59 -5.35 6.85
N ASN A 253 9.24 -4.21 6.66
CA ASN A 253 10.01 -3.91 5.45
C ASN A 253 11.18 -4.87 5.26
N ASP A 254 11.92 -5.18 6.31
CA ASP A 254 13.04 -6.13 6.27
C ASP A 254 12.55 -7.55 5.94
N ARG A 255 11.42 -7.97 6.52
CA ARG A 255 10.78 -9.25 6.18
C ARG A 255 10.28 -9.30 4.73
N LEU A 256 9.74 -8.21 4.19
CA LEU A 256 9.34 -8.10 2.78
C LEU A 256 10.56 -8.22 1.86
N GLN A 257 11.68 -7.59 2.21
CA GLN A 257 12.91 -7.69 1.44
C GLN A 257 13.45 -9.13 1.45
N PHE A 258 13.50 -9.77 2.63
CA PHE A 258 13.89 -11.18 2.74
C PHE A 258 13.01 -12.08 1.88
N MET A 259 11.70 -11.85 1.88
CA MET A 259 10.75 -12.62 1.07
C MET A 259 11.00 -12.42 -0.43
N LEU A 260 11.27 -11.17 -0.86
CA LEU A 260 11.61 -10.86 -2.24
C LEU A 260 12.86 -11.62 -2.69
N ASP A 261 13.92 -11.59 -1.87
CA ASP A 261 15.18 -12.26 -2.17
C ASP A 261 15.00 -13.80 -2.22
N ALA A 262 14.22 -14.37 -1.31
CA ALA A 262 13.88 -15.79 -1.30
C ALA A 262 13.13 -16.21 -2.57
N VAL A 263 12.08 -15.46 -2.95
CA VAL A 263 11.29 -15.74 -4.17
C VAL A 263 12.17 -15.65 -5.43
N LEU A 264 13.04 -14.64 -5.53
CA LEU A 264 13.99 -14.52 -6.64
C LEU A 264 15.00 -15.67 -6.65
N GLY A 265 15.48 -16.10 -5.47
CA GLY A 265 16.34 -17.27 -5.33
C GLY A 265 15.69 -18.56 -5.84
N PHE A 266 14.42 -18.80 -5.50
CA PHE A 266 13.65 -19.96 -6.02
C PHE A 266 13.45 -19.88 -7.54
N ILE A 267 13.12 -18.71 -8.09
CA ILE A 267 12.98 -18.51 -9.54
C ILE A 267 14.29 -18.82 -10.25
N ASN A 268 15.43 -18.35 -9.73
CA ASN A 268 16.75 -18.61 -10.30
C ASN A 268 17.10 -20.10 -10.26
N ASN A 269 16.79 -20.79 -9.15
CA ASN A 269 17.01 -22.22 -9.03
C ASN A 269 16.17 -23.02 -10.05
N ASP A 270 14.90 -22.67 -10.20
CA ASP A 270 14.00 -23.29 -11.18
C ASP A 270 14.48 -23.06 -12.64
N GLN A 271 15.01 -21.88 -12.95
CA GLN A 271 15.63 -21.60 -14.25
C GLN A 271 16.87 -22.46 -14.49
N ASN A 272 17.73 -22.63 -13.48
CA ASN A 272 18.91 -23.48 -13.56
C ASN A 272 18.54 -24.94 -13.85
N ASP A 273 17.46 -25.46 -13.24
CA ASP A 273 17.00 -26.81 -13.48
C ASP A 273 16.49 -27.01 -14.92
N ILE A 274 15.80 -26.02 -15.48
CA ILE A 274 15.41 -26.03 -16.90
C ILE A 274 16.63 -26.07 -17.82
N ILE A 275 17.62 -25.23 -17.54
CA ILE A 275 18.87 -25.15 -18.32
C ILE A 275 19.60 -26.50 -18.24
N LYS A 276 19.68 -27.15 -17.09
CA LYS A 276 20.25 -28.50 -16.93
C LYS A 276 19.53 -29.50 -17.82
N VAL A 277 18.19 -29.57 -17.78
CA VAL A 277 17.40 -30.48 -18.61
C VAL A 277 17.65 -30.23 -20.09
N LEU A 278 17.61 -28.96 -20.54
CA LEU A 278 17.86 -28.60 -21.93
C LEU A 278 19.28 -28.99 -22.37
N THR A 279 20.28 -28.77 -21.51
CA THR A 279 21.68 -29.13 -21.75
C THR A 279 21.82 -30.65 -21.89
N ILE A 280 21.21 -31.43 -20.98
CA ILE A 280 21.25 -32.90 -21.05
C ILE A 280 20.65 -33.40 -22.38
N VAL A 281 19.46 -32.91 -22.73
CA VAL A 281 18.80 -33.28 -23.99
C VAL A 281 19.67 -32.95 -25.18
N SER A 282 20.24 -31.75 -25.24
CA SER A 282 21.10 -31.32 -26.38
C SER A 282 22.36 -32.16 -26.49
N VAL A 283 23.11 -32.36 -25.40
CA VAL A 283 24.38 -33.09 -25.40
C VAL A 283 24.17 -34.57 -25.68
N VAL A 284 23.05 -35.15 -25.33
CA VAL A 284 22.72 -36.58 -25.62
C VAL A 284 22.23 -36.75 -27.05
N THR A 285 21.50 -35.79 -27.63
CA THR A 285 20.84 -35.94 -28.92
C THR A 285 21.70 -35.47 -30.10
N VAL A 286 22.48 -34.37 -29.96
CA VAL A 286 23.20 -33.75 -31.05
C VAL A 286 24.32 -34.64 -31.63
N PRO A 287 25.21 -35.28 -30.82
CA PRO A 287 26.30 -36.12 -31.39
C PRO A 287 25.79 -37.31 -32.20
N PRO A 288 24.82 -38.10 -31.76
CA PRO A 288 24.23 -39.15 -32.58
C PRO A 288 23.66 -38.65 -33.91
N MET A 289 22.98 -37.52 -33.88
CA MET A 289 22.37 -36.93 -35.06
C MET A 289 23.43 -36.47 -36.08
N ILE A 290 24.55 -35.90 -35.63
CA ILE A 290 25.67 -35.53 -36.50
C ILE A 290 26.26 -36.78 -37.12
N LEU A 291 26.55 -37.83 -36.37
CA LEU A 291 27.09 -39.09 -36.89
C LEU A 291 26.14 -39.73 -37.90
N ALA A 292 24.88 -39.79 -37.62
CA ALA A 292 23.87 -40.30 -38.55
C ALA A 292 23.80 -39.45 -39.84
N GLY A 293 23.92 -38.14 -39.68
CA GLY A 293 23.96 -37.21 -40.82
C GLY A 293 25.17 -37.42 -41.71
N ILE A 294 26.37 -37.62 -41.13
CA ILE A 294 27.61 -37.87 -41.88
C ILE A 294 27.51 -39.13 -42.72
N TRP A 295 27.07 -40.24 -42.10
CA TRP A 295 26.89 -41.52 -42.82
C TRP A 295 25.66 -41.53 -43.73
N GLY A 296 24.72 -40.62 -43.57
CA GLY A 296 23.60 -40.43 -44.48
C GLY A 296 23.93 -39.61 -45.75
N MET A 297 25.16 -39.06 -45.88
CA MET A 297 25.57 -38.29 -47.05
C MET A 297 25.81 -39.19 -48.26
N ASN A 298 25.38 -38.74 -49.45
CA ASN A 298 25.51 -39.47 -50.70
C ASN A 298 26.89 -39.24 -51.39
N PHE A 299 27.96 -39.50 -50.66
CA PHE A 299 29.33 -39.48 -51.30
C PHE A 299 29.60 -40.80 -52.01
N LYS A 300 30.34 -40.78 -53.13
CA LYS A 300 30.69 -41.96 -53.95
C LYS A 300 31.64 -42.92 -53.25
N SER A 301 32.42 -42.46 -52.27
CA SER A 301 33.35 -43.29 -51.50
C SER A 301 33.31 -42.89 -50.03
N ILE A 302 32.76 -43.73 -49.21
CA ILE A 302 32.82 -43.68 -47.76
C ILE A 302 33.58 -44.94 -47.34
N PRO A 303 34.77 -44.82 -46.71
CA PRO A 303 35.63 -46.00 -46.41
C PRO A 303 34.94 -47.08 -45.62
N GLU A 304 34.04 -46.71 -44.72
CA GLU A 304 33.32 -47.64 -43.80
C GLU A 304 32.25 -48.49 -44.51
N TYR A 305 31.81 -48.13 -45.71
CA TYR A 305 30.83 -48.89 -46.48
C TYR A 305 31.39 -50.22 -47.01
N ASP A 306 32.70 -50.28 -47.28
CA ASP A 306 33.39 -51.47 -47.78
C ASP A 306 33.79 -52.41 -46.63
N TRP A 307 33.55 -52.08 -45.38
CA TRP A 307 33.89 -52.93 -44.24
C TRP A 307 32.85 -54.03 -44.03
N PRO A 308 33.25 -55.30 -43.75
CA PRO A 308 32.30 -56.40 -43.50
C PRO A 308 31.32 -56.16 -42.34
N HIS A 309 31.70 -55.31 -41.40
CA HIS A 309 30.91 -54.95 -40.21
C HIS A 309 30.66 -53.42 -40.11
N GLY A 310 30.75 -52.68 -41.20
CA GLY A 310 30.63 -51.22 -41.20
C GLY A 310 29.30 -50.69 -40.62
N TYR A 311 28.18 -51.40 -40.94
CA TYR A 311 26.87 -51.04 -40.36
C TYR A 311 26.83 -51.20 -38.83
N ALA A 312 27.34 -52.33 -38.33
CA ALA A 312 27.38 -52.59 -36.90
C ALA A 312 28.31 -51.60 -36.17
N PHE A 313 29.42 -51.22 -36.81
CA PHE A 313 30.32 -50.17 -36.30
C PHE A 313 29.62 -48.80 -36.22
N GLY A 314 28.97 -48.37 -37.30
CA GLY A 314 28.23 -47.10 -37.32
C GLY A 314 27.13 -47.05 -36.27
N LEU A 315 26.34 -48.12 -36.14
CA LEU A 315 25.28 -48.20 -35.13
C LEU A 315 25.86 -48.17 -33.70
N SER A 316 26.96 -48.87 -33.45
CA SER A 316 27.62 -48.85 -32.14
C SER A 316 28.17 -47.47 -31.76
N MET A 317 28.75 -46.75 -32.72
CA MET A 317 29.24 -45.38 -32.50
C MET A 317 28.10 -44.41 -32.18
N ILE A 318 26.95 -44.53 -32.86
CA ILE A 318 25.74 -43.72 -32.54
C ILE A 318 25.28 -44.03 -31.13
N VAL A 319 25.16 -45.30 -30.73
CA VAL A 319 24.75 -45.69 -29.39
C VAL A 319 25.75 -45.23 -28.32
N LEU A 320 27.05 -45.41 -28.56
CA LEU A 320 28.08 -44.94 -27.62
C LEU A 320 28.05 -43.43 -27.44
N SER A 321 27.89 -42.67 -28.52
CA SER A 321 27.79 -41.21 -28.47
C SER A 321 26.60 -40.68 -27.62
N MET A 322 25.55 -41.49 -27.46
CA MET A 322 24.40 -41.24 -26.62
C MET A 322 24.65 -41.69 -25.17
N LEU A 323 25.24 -42.88 -25.00
CA LEU A 323 25.40 -43.46 -23.65
C LEU A 323 26.50 -42.78 -22.83
N ILE A 324 27.59 -42.39 -23.44
CA ILE A 324 28.73 -41.74 -22.75
C ILE A 324 28.29 -40.49 -22.04
N PRO A 325 27.59 -39.50 -22.67
CA PRO A 325 27.11 -38.31 -22.00
C PRO A 325 26.07 -38.65 -20.88
N LEU A 326 25.18 -39.62 -21.11
CA LEU A 326 24.20 -40.03 -20.10
C LEU A 326 24.86 -40.53 -18.83
N ILE A 327 25.88 -41.40 -18.97
CA ILE A 327 26.64 -41.95 -17.83
C ILE A 327 27.39 -40.82 -17.12
N TRP A 328 27.95 -39.89 -17.89
CA TRP A 328 28.64 -38.74 -17.32
C TRP A 328 27.71 -37.82 -16.53
N PHE A 329 26.53 -37.44 -17.07
CA PHE A 329 25.53 -36.64 -16.33
C PHE A 329 25.02 -37.35 -15.08
N LYS A 330 24.79 -38.68 -15.14
CA LYS A 330 24.42 -39.49 -13.98
C LYS A 330 25.50 -39.46 -12.91
N SER A 331 26.79 -39.55 -13.28
CA SER A 331 27.92 -39.49 -12.34
C SER A 331 28.03 -38.11 -11.66
N LYS A 332 27.58 -37.05 -12.33
CA LYS A 332 27.56 -35.67 -11.81
C LYS A 332 26.27 -35.34 -11.04
N LYS A 333 25.33 -36.31 -10.87
CA LYS A 333 24.02 -36.12 -10.21
C LYS A 333 23.17 -35.02 -10.86
N TRP A 334 23.27 -34.91 -12.20
CA TRP A 334 22.41 -34.01 -12.98
C TRP A 334 21.13 -34.71 -13.44
N LEU A 335 21.13 -36.01 -13.45
CA LEU A 335 20.01 -36.93 -13.68
C LEU A 335 19.55 -37.58 -12.39
#